data_9d81c9fe89868674b7f56e317800e4eb
#
_entry.id   9d81c9fe89868674b7f56e317800e4eb
#
_cell.length_a   1.000
_cell.length_b   1.000
_cell.length_c   1.000
_cell.angle_alpha   90.00
_cell.angle_beta   90.00
_cell.angle_gamma   90.00
#
_symmetry.space_group_name_H-M   'P 1'
#
loop_
_entity.id
_entity.type
_entity.pdbx_description
1 polymer ?
#
loop_
_entity_poly.entity_id
_entity_poly.type
_entity_poly.pdbx_seq_one_letter_code
_entity_poly.pdbx_strand_id
1 'polypeptide(L)' 'MSKPTDEEIIQVLRDHGNCMTYVVTNWLRDDHRSLQTAYVLRRLKKLEAIGVVKRVKTSYAVQICWEAAQ' A
#
# COMPACT_ATOMS: atom_id res chain seq x y z
N MET A 1 -14.44 1.12 14.24
CA MET A 1 -13.51 0.37 13.39
C MET A 1 -12.28 1.19 13.08
N SER A 2 -11.13 0.65 13.33
CA SER A 2 -9.89 1.35 13.02
C SER A 2 -9.50 1.08 11.56
N LYS A 3 -8.94 2.09 10.93
CA LYS A 3 -8.34 1.97 9.62
C LYS A 3 -6.83 2.05 9.79
N PRO A 4 -6.05 1.42 8.89
CA PRO A 4 -4.60 1.48 9.03
C PRO A 4 -4.10 2.92 8.88
N THR A 5 -3.04 3.23 9.63
CA THR A 5 -2.36 4.52 9.49
C THR A 5 -1.44 4.47 8.29
N ASP A 6 -0.98 5.65 7.86
CA ASP A 6 -0.01 5.73 6.78
C ASP A 6 1.29 4.99 7.16
N GLU A 7 1.69 5.06 8.44
CA GLU A 7 2.88 4.35 8.91
C GLU A 7 2.74 2.84 8.77
N GLU A 8 1.55 2.28 9.06
CA GLU A 8 1.31 0.86 8.89
C GLU A 8 1.45 0.46 7.41
N ILE A 9 0.93 1.26 6.51
CA ILE A 9 1.04 1.02 5.07
C ILE A 9 2.51 1.04 4.63
N ILE A 10 3.25 2.05 5.06
CA ILE A 10 4.67 2.17 4.75
C ILE A 10 5.45 0.99 5.32
N GLN A 11 5.12 0.56 6.54
CA GLN A 11 5.80 -0.56 7.18
C GLN A 11 5.62 -1.86 6.41
N VAL A 12 4.42 -2.10 5.86
CA VAL A 12 4.19 -3.28 5.01
C VAL A 12 5.13 -3.25 3.81
N LEU A 13 5.30 -2.09 3.18
CA LEU A 13 6.19 -1.96 2.02
C LEU A 13 7.65 -2.16 2.41
N ARG A 14 8.06 -1.70 3.59
CA ARG A 14 9.42 -1.91 4.07
C ARG A 14 9.71 -3.38 4.40
N ASP A 15 8.73 -4.05 5.02
CA ASP A 15 8.91 -5.43 5.47
C ASP A 15 8.86 -6.42 4.31
N HIS A 16 8.02 -6.15 3.31
CA HIS A 16 7.74 -7.09 2.23
C HIS A 16 8.27 -6.66 0.87
N GLY A 17 8.88 -5.48 0.80
CA GLY A 17 9.40 -4.94 -0.45
C GLY A 17 8.28 -4.47 -1.37
N ASN A 18 8.44 -4.69 -2.67
CA ASN A 18 7.46 -4.24 -3.65
C ASN A 18 6.16 -5.02 -3.51
N CYS A 19 5.05 -4.32 -3.29
CA CYS A 19 3.74 -4.95 -3.13
C CYS A 19 2.71 -4.27 -4.01
N MET A 20 1.85 -5.07 -4.63
CA MET A 20 0.68 -4.55 -5.31
C MET A 20 -0.35 -4.07 -4.29
N THR A 21 -1.25 -3.19 -4.70
CA THR A 21 -2.24 -2.60 -3.79
C THR A 21 -3.03 -3.66 -3.02
N TYR A 22 -3.50 -4.71 -3.72
CA TYR A 22 -4.28 -5.75 -3.05
C TYR A 22 -3.43 -6.57 -2.07
N VAL A 23 -2.14 -6.72 -2.33
CA VAL A 23 -1.23 -7.44 -1.42
C VAL A 23 -1.03 -6.63 -0.13
N VAL A 24 -0.82 -5.32 -0.26
CA VAL A 24 -0.76 -4.42 0.91
C VAL A 24 -2.04 -4.53 1.72
N THR A 25 -3.18 -4.51 1.06
CA THR A 25 -4.48 -4.65 1.72
C THR A 25 -4.58 -5.98 2.46
N ASN A 26 -4.14 -7.07 1.86
CA ASN A 26 -4.20 -8.38 2.50
C ASN A 26 -3.34 -8.47 3.76
N TRP A 27 -2.14 -7.89 3.72
CA TRP A 27 -1.29 -7.84 4.91
C TRP A 27 -1.95 -7.03 6.04
N LEU A 28 -2.58 -5.90 5.70
CA LEU A 28 -3.23 -5.04 6.67
C LEU A 28 -4.53 -5.64 7.21
N ARG A 29 -5.16 -6.54 6.48
CA ARG A 29 -6.40 -7.19 6.94
C ARG A 29 -6.21 -8.11 8.14
N ASP A 30 -4.99 -8.48 8.47
CA ASP A 30 -4.73 -9.21 9.71
C ASP A 30 -5.21 -8.43 10.93
N ASP A 31 -5.04 -7.10 10.90
CA ASP A 31 -5.47 -6.22 11.99
C ASP A 31 -6.73 -5.43 11.65
N HIS A 32 -7.10 -5.34 10.37
CA HIS A 32 -8.19 -4.50 9.88
C HIS A 32 -9.08 -5.31 8.93
N ARG A 33 -9.88 -6.21 9.48
CA ARG A 33 -10.62 -7.23 8.70
C ARG A 33 -11.54 -6.69 7.63
N SER A 34 -12.15 -5.54 7.86
CA SER A 34 -13.09 -4.95 6.90
C SER A 34 -12.42 -3.95 5.96
N LEU A 35 -11.09 -3.91 5.94
CA LEU A 35 -10.35 -3.00 5.09
C LEU A 35 -10.61 -3.28 3.62
N GLN A 36 -10.86 -2.21 2.87
CA GLN A 36 -11.10 -2.30 1.44
C GLN A 36 -9.88 -1.81 0.66
N THR A 37 -9.63 -2.45 -0.47
CA THR A 37 -8.50 -2.08 -1.35
C THR A 37 -8.60 -0.64 -1.83
N ALA A 38 -9.82 -0.16 -2.09
CA ALA A 38 -10.03 1.23 -2.53
C ALA A 38 -9.50 2.25 -1.52
N TYR A 39 -9.67 1.99 -0.23
CA TYR A 39 -9.13 2.87 0.81
C TYR A 39 -7.61 2.88 0.78
N VAL A 40 -7.00 1.70 0.69
CA VAL A 40 -5.54 1.56 0.65
C VAL A 40 -4.96 2.26 -0.57
N LEU A 41 -5.59 2.09 -1.73
CA LEU A 41 -5.15 2.75 -2.95
C LEU A 41 -5.19 4.28 -2.80
N ARG A 42 -6.25 4.81 -2.21
CA ARG A 42 -6.39 6.25 -1.98
C ARG A 42 -5.26 6.78 -1.09
N ARG A 43 -4.96 6.05 -0.01
CA ARG A 43 -3.88 6.46 0.89
C ARG A 43 -2.52 6.36 0.22
N LEU A 44 -2.28 5.30 -0.56
CA LEU A 44 -1.03 5.16 -1.30
C LEU A 44 -0.81 6.28 -2.30
N LYS A 45 -1.87 6.73 -2.99
CA LYS A 45 -1.77 7.86 -3.90
C LYS A 45 -1.38 9.14 -3.18
N LYS A 46 -1.91 9.36 -1.98
CA LYS A 46 -1.53 10.52 -1.16
C LYS A 46 -0.07 10.43 -0.71
N LEU A 47 0.37 9.25 -0.30
CA LEU A 47 1.76 9.03 0.11
C LEU A 47 2.72 9.20 -1.06
N GLU A 48 2.32 8.82 -2.25
CA GLU A 48 3.10 9.07 -3.47
C GLU A 48 3.25 10.56 -3.73
N ALA A 49 2.18 11.32 -3.54
CA ALA A 49 2.20 12.76 -3.76
C ALA A 49 3.18 13.49 -2.83
N ILE A 50 3.38 12.98 -1.63
CA ILE A 50 4.33 13.57 -0.69
C ILE A 50 5.71 12.89 -0.72
N GLY A 51 5.89 11.89 -1.58
CA GLY A 51 7.21 11.30 -1.85
C GLY A 51 7.66 10.19 -0.92
N VAL A 52 6.79 9.65 -0.06
CA VAL A 52 7.18 8.59 0.88
C VAL A 52 7.00 7.19 0.31
N VAL A 53 6.22 7.05 -0.75
CA VAL A 53 6.12 5.80 -1.53
C VAL A 53 6.22 6.14 -3.01
N LYS A 54 6.55 5.16 -3.82
CA LYS A 54 6.61 5.35 -5.27
C LYS A 54 6.02 4.15 -6.00
N ARG A 55 5.58 4.38 -7.22
CA ARG A 55 5.10 3.31 -8.09
C ARG A 55 6.29 2.63 -8.75
N VAL A 56 6.19 1.31 -8.87
CA VAL A 56 7.20 0.51 -9.53
C VAL A 56 6.59 -0.04 -10.82
N LYS A 57 7.29 0.10 -11.94
CA LYS A 57 6.84 -0.48 -13.19
C LYS A 57 6.75 -2.00 -13.06
N THR A 58 5.63 -2.56 -13.50
CA THR A 58 5.46 -4.00 -13.56
C THR A 58 5.06 -4.41 -14.97
N SER A 59 5.18 -5.69 -15.28
CA SER A 59 4.70 -6.24 -16.54
C SER A 59 3.17 -6.37 -16.59
N TYR A 60 2.49 -6.09 -15.49
CA TYR A 60 1.04 -6.19 -15.40
C TYR A 60 0.42 -4.80 -15.61
N ALA A 61 -0.25 -4.61 -16.74
CA ALA A 61 -0.77 -3.31 -17.12
C ALA A 61 -1.85 -2.78 -16.19
N VAL A 62 -2.57 -3.65 -15.49
CA VAL A 62 -3.72 -3.28 -14.66
C VAL A 62 -3.41 -3.24 -13.16
N GLN A 63 -2.19 -3.58 -12.77
CA GLN A 63 -1.81 -3.67 -11.36
C GLN A 63 -0.76 -2.60 -11.05
N ILE A 64 -0.97 -1.89 -9.96
CA ILE A 64 0.01 -0.90 -9.48
C ILE A 64 0.82 -1.54 -8.37
N CYS A 65 2.12 -1.60 -8.56
CA CYS A 65 3.06 -2.07 -7.55
C CYS A 65 3.66 -0.85 -6.85
N TRP A 66 3.79 -0.94 -5.54
CA TRP A 66 4.28 0.16 -4.72
C TRP A 66 5.50 -0.26 -3.94
N GLU A 67 6.39 0.68 -3.66
CA GLU A 67 7.49 0.44 -2.74
C GLU A 67 7.73 1.66 -1.88
N ALA A 68 8.32 1.46 -0.71
CA ALA A 68 8.73 2.57 0.14
C ALA A 68 9.87 3.33 -0.53
N ALA A 69 9.76 4.65 -0.57
CA ALA A 69 10.78 5.50 -1.19
C ALA A 69 12.00 5.72 -0.29
N GLN A 70 11.91 5.28 0.95
CA GLN A 70 12.99 5.42 1.92
C GLN A 70 13.48 4.08 2.39
#